data_b5e4acac81b4b3794734829a08f57bd8
#
_entry.id   b5e4acac81b4b3794734829a08f57bd8
#
_cell.length_a   1.000
_cell.length_b   1.000
_cell.length_c   1.000
_cell.angle_alpha   90.00
_cell.angle_beta   90.00
_cell.angle_gamma   90.00
#
_symmetry.space_group_name_H-M   'P 1'
#
loop_
_entity.id
_entity.type
_entity.pdbx_description
1 polymer ?
#
loop_
_entity_poly.entity_id
_entity_poly.type
_entity_poly.pdbx_seq_one_letter_code
_entity_poly.pdbx_strand_id
1 'polypeptide(L)'
;FPTRRSSDLKEDTQNLDEVVVVGYGTQQKKDITGSVAVIDTEELLASSGSSATQQLQGKAAGVNIGTSGAPGSATMVRIRGINSINDNGPLYVIDGVSTRDQDLSSINPNDIESMQVLKDASSAAIYGAQAANGVILITTKKGTKTGQPRLTYDGYYGFSKTGKRYDVLNAYDRIDVEWQASKNNLDLTGASANGELPYHQQFGSTSDSWVNHLPNYMTVTGAGGSTSIDPSDYDQANNVVYAPVGDTNWWDEISQLGWMQNHQLSLSGGTDKGQYTMSMNYFDQQGTAIESYFTRYQARANSSYNVRPWLRFGENLTYSFSKNNGLSFSGTESNIYSWTYRASPYVPVYDYAGNYAGSLFAGTGNFQNPVAIRERNKDNYATTQRIFGNVYGEADLWTGLTFKTNFGIDYRNDYSYSMTKNNPEFSESGGQNNFYESNYFNYRWVWTNTLSFSRTFNEIHSLNILLGTEAIRDGLGRSLNARRYNYLFEDNTNTYTLDMGENNSQRTNSSTYNGEFALFGMFARADYGYKDKYLLTGIIRRDGVSRFSENNRYGVFPSISAGWRMSEEAFMEPSRDWLDDLKIRAGYGVTGN
;
A
#
# COMPACT_ATOMS: atom_id res chain seq x y z
N PHE A 1 -30.31 -41.05 12.13
CA PHE A 1 -29.12 -40.21 11.89
C PHE A 1 -28.15 -40.40 13.04
N PRO A 2 -26.92 -40.92 12.86
CA PRO A 2 -25.93 -40.99 13.90
C PRO A 2 -25.24 -39.62 14.02
N THR A 3 -25.36 -39.01 15.17
CA THR A 3 -24.61 -37.85 15.58
C THR A 3 -23.12 -38.19 15.66
N ARG A 4 -22.31 -37.75 14.67
CA ARG A 4 -20.85 -37.70 14.83
C ARG A 4 -20.50 -36.69 15.88
N ARG A 5 -19.95 -37.14 16.99
CA ARG A 5 -19.25 -36.29 17.96
C ARG A 5 -18.00 -35.71 17.28
N SER A 6 -17.94 -34.40 17.18
CA SER A 6 -16.75 -33.64 16.83
C SER A 6 -15.81 -33.58 18.04
N SER A 7 -15.00 -34.60 18.25
CA SER A 7 -13.99 -34.64 19.29
C SER A 7 -12.60 -35.04 18.76
N ASP A 8 -12.35 -34.82 17.48
CA ASP A 8 -10.98 -34.84 16.95
C ASP A 8 -10.51 -33.40 16.71
N LEU A 9 -10.41 -32.62 17.79
CA LEU A 9 -9.43 -31.55 17.86
C LEU A 9 -8.08 -32.27 17.82
N LYS A 10 -7.41 -32.30 16.66
CA LYS A 10 -5.98 -32.57 16.60
C LYS A 10 -5.33 -31.62 17.58
N GLU A 11 -4.58 -32.17 18.56
CA GLU A 11 -3.65 -31.38 19.35
C GLU A 11 -2.80 -30.60 18.34
N ASP A 12 -2.93 -29.28 18.36
CA ASP A 12 -2.03 -28.39 17.67
C ASP A 12 -0.73 -28.38 18.49
N THR A 13 0.07 -29.42 18.32
CA THR A 13 1.44 -29.44 18.81
C THR A 13 2.15 -28.36 18.04
N GLN A 14 2.21 -27.13 18.58
CA GLN A 14 3.07 -26.08 18.08
C GLN A 14 4.48 -26.67 18.02
N ASN A 15 4.96 -26.90 16.82
CA ASN A 15 6.28 -27.45 16.59
C ASN A 15 7.32 -26.45 17.11
N LEU A 16 7.79 -26.65 18.33
CA LEU A 16 8.82 -25.83 18.99
C LEU A 16 10.16 -25.83 18.22
N ASP A 17 10.32 -26.75 17.28
CA ASP A 17 11.47 -26.86 16.39
C ASP A 17 11.35 -26.04 15.10
N GLU A 18 10.29 -25.24 14.94
CA GLU A 18 10.13 -24.33 13.81
C GLU A 18 11.30 -23.36 13.73
N VAL A 19 11.98 -23.36 12.57
CA VAL A 19 13.11 -22.48 12.28
C VAL A 19 12.58 -21.21 11.62
N VAL A 20 12.84 -20.07 12.22
CA VAL A 20 12.44 -18.75 11.72
C VAL A 20 13.65 -17.92 11.33
N VAL A 21 13.48 -17.05 10.33
CA VAL A 21 14.51 -16.10 9.91
C VAL A 21 14.55 -14.95 10.91
N VAL A 22 15.71 -14.69 11.50
CA VAL A 22 15.93 -13.58 12.43
C VAL A 22 17.21 -12.84 12.04
N GLY A 23 17.06 -11.64 11.52
CA GLY A 23 18.19 -10.88 11.00
C GLY A 23 18.77 -11.54 9.74
N TYR A 24 20.09 -11.69 9.71
CA TYR A 24 20.83 -12.29 8.60
C TYR A 24 21.07 -13.80 8.79
N GLY A 25 20.35 -14.43 9.73
CA GLY A 25 20.48 -15.86 10.05
C GLY A 25 19.12 -16.48 10.37
N THR A 26 19.15 -17.76 10.73
CA THR A 26 17.97 -18.53 11.16
C THR A 26 18.14 -18.96 12.61
N GLN A 27 17.05 -19.00 13.37
CA GLN A 27 16.99 -19.51 14.74
C GLN A 27 15.77 -20.39 14.94
N GLN A 28 15.83 -21.31 15.89
CA GLN A 28 14.64 -22.03 16.32
C GLN A 28 13.73 -21.05 17.09
N LYS A 29 12.43 -21.13 16.85
CA LYS A 29 11.40 -20.24 17.47
C LYS A 29 11.51 -20.27 19.01
N LYS A 30 11.83 -21.43 19.57
CA LYS A 30 12.06 -21.61 21.01
C LYS A 30 13.24 -20.80 21.56
N ASP A 31 14.24 -20.47 20.74
CA ASP A 31 15.48 -19.80 21.19
C ASP A 31 15.43 -18.27 21.04
N ILE A 32 14.39 -17.74 20.40
CA ILE A 32 14.24 -16.30 20.21
C ILE A 32 14.02 -15.60 21.54
N THR A 33 14.87 -14.62 21.86
CA THR A 33 14.78 -13.79 23.07
C THR A 33 14.03 -12.49 22.85
N GLY A 34 13.91 -12.02 21.61
CA GLY A 34 13.16 -10.81 21.23
C GLY A 34 11.66 -11.03 20.98
N SER A 35 10.90 -9.93 20.80
CA SER A 35 9.48 -9.99 20.46
C SER A 35 9.31 -10.08 18.93
N VAL A 36 9.11 -11.30 18.44
CA VAL A 36 8.88 -11.61 17.03
C VAL A 36 7.49 -12.21 16.88
N ALA A 37 6.68 -11.66 15.95
CA ALA A 37 5.45 -12.32 15.50
C ALA A 37 5.77 -13.04 14.18
N VAL A 38 5.41 -14.30 14.10
CA VAL A 38 5.51 -15.13 12.89
C VAL A 38 4.11 -15.32 12.34
N ILE A 39 3.94 -15.10 11.06
CA ILE A 39 2.67 -15.25 10.34
C ILE A 39 2.94 -16.18 9.15
N ASP A 40 2.20 -17.28 9.10
CA ASP A 40 2.34 -18.28 8.06
C ASP A 40 1.54 -17.94 6.80
N THR A 41 1.87 -18.60 5.69
CA THR A 41 1.20 -18.40 4.40
C THR A 41 -0.31 -18.65 4.48
N GLU A 42 -0.75 -19.70 5.16
CA GLU A 42 -2.18 -20.05 5.27
C GLU A 42 -2.95 -18.92 5.96
N GLU A 43 -2.36 -18.36 7.01
CA GLU A 43 -2.93 -17.24 7.73
C GLU A 43 -2.99 -15.98 6.86
N LEU A 44 -1.95 -15.70 6.07
CA LEU A 44 -1.93 -14.57 5.13
C LEU A 44 -3.01 -14.71 4.05
N LEU A 45 -3.11 -15.86 3.39
CA LEU A 45 -4.01 -16.12 2.28
C LEU A 45 -5.49 -16.26 2.70
N ALA A 46 -5.79 -16.37 3.99
CA ALA A 46 -7.15 -16.36 4.51
C ALA A 46 -7.93 -15.06 4.23
N SER A 47 -7.22 -13.98 3.87
CA SER A 47 -7.83 -12.71 3.43
C SER A 47 -7.42 -12.37 2.01
N SER A 48 -8.37 -11.95 1.17
CA SER A 48 -8.10 -11.47 -0.18
C SER A 48 -7.57 -10.03 -0.14
N GLY A 49 -6.56 -9.73 -0.94
CA GLY A 49 -5.98 -8.39 -1.04
C GLY A 49 -4.97 -8.30 -2.17
N SER A 50 -4.74 -7.10 -2.69
CA SER A 50 -3.79 -6.86 -3.79
C SER A 50 -2.33 -6.97 -3.34
N SER A 51 -2.04 -6.81 -2.05
CA SER A 51 -0.68 -6.83 -1.50
C SER A 51 -0.58 -7.65 -0.21
N ALA A 52 0.63 -8.15 0.05
CA ALA A 52 0.95 -8.90 1.27
C ALA A 52 0.75 -8.06 2.55
N THR A 53 0.97 -6.74 2.47
CA THR A 53 0.74 -5.83 3.59
C THR A 53 -0.73 -5.68 3.94
N GLN A 54 -1.63 -5.67 2.95
CA GLN A 54 -3.08 -5.67 3.21
C GLN A 54 -3.51 -6.96 3.92
N GLN A 55 -2.98 -8.10 3.49
CA GLN A 55 -3.30 -9.41 4.09
C GLN A 55 -2.77 -9.58 5.51
N LEU A 56 -1.76 -8.79 5.91
CA LEU A 56 -1.23 -8.76 7.27
C LEU A 56 -2.17 -8.05 8.27
N GLN A 57 -3.19 -7.33 7.80
CA GLN A 57 -4.10 -6.56 8.67
C GLN A 57 -4.81 -7.46 9.68
N GLY A 58 -4.70 -7.08 10.97
CA GLY A 58 -5.34 -7.81 12.08
C GLY A 58 -4.61 -9.08 12.54
N LYS A 59 -3.52 -9.51 11.87
CA LYS A 59 -2.82 -10.78 12.14
C LYS A 59 -1.61 -10.65 13.05
N ALA A 60 -1.10 -9.46 13.26
CA ALA A 60 0.03 -9.21 14.13
C ALA A 60 -0.31 -8.16 15.20
N ALA A 61 -0.31 -8.55 16.47
CA ALA A 61 -0.55 -7.61 17.58
C ALA A 61 0.46 -6.47 17.57
N GLY A 62 0.00 -5.22 17.71
CA GLY A 62 0.83 -4.01 17.67
C GLY A 62 1.26 -3.56 16.27
N VAL A 63 0.72 -4.17 15.21
CA VAL A 63 0.85 -3.72 13.82
C VAL A 63 -0.47 -3.09 13.38
N ASN A 64 -0.41 -1.83 12.97
CA ASN A 64 -1.55 -1.10 12.43
C ASN A 64 -1.35 -0.92 10.92
N ILE A 65 -2.37 -1.28 10.15
CA ILE A 65 -2.36 -1.19 8.70
C ILE A 65 -3.53 -0.33 8.24
N GLY A 66 -3.19 0.80 7.62
CA GLY A 66 -4.14 1.70 6.98
C GLY A 66 -4.11 1.49 5.47
N THR A 67 -5.28 1.39 4.87
CA THR A 67 -5.44 1.36 3.41
C THR A 67 -6.47 2.39 2.98
N SER A 68 -6.27 2.99 1.82
CA SER A 68 -7.26 3.89 1.22
C SER A 68 -8.43 3.12 0.60
N GLY A 69 -8.30 1.80 0.43
CA GLY A 69 -9.29 0.97 -0.26
C GLY A 69 -9.28 1.09 -1.79
N ALA A 70 -8.50 1.99 -2.37
CA ALA A 70 -8.37 2.08 -3.82
C ALA A 70 -7.59 0.89 -4.38
N PRO A 71 -7.95 0.36 -5.57
CA PRO A 71 -7.22 -0.72 -6.20
C PRO A 71 -5.72 -0.41 -6.33
N GLY A 72 -4.87 -1.34 -5.92
CA GLY A 72 -3.42 -1.21 -6.01
C GLY A 72 -2.79 -0.11 -5.15
N SER A 73 -3.56 0.52 -4.25
CA SER A 73 -3.00 1.57 -3.38
C SER A 73 -1.98 1.02 -2.39
N ALA A 74 -0.94 1.80 -2.14
CA ALA A 74 0.02 1.50 -1.10
C ALA A 74 -0.66 1.44 0.28
N THR A 75 -0.20 0.54 1.12
CA THR A 75 -0.67 0.40 2.50
C THR A 75 0.27 1.12 3.45
N MET A 76 -0.30 1.86 4.39
CA MET A 76 0.46 2.45 5.48
C MET A 76 0.60 1.40 6.58
N VAL A 77 1.83 0.98 6.87
CA VAL A 77 2.11 0.04 7.96
C VAL A 77 2.82 0.77 9.09
N ARG A 78 2.37 0.56 10.31
CA ARG A 78 2.98 1.11 11.53
C ARG A 78 3.12 0.03 12.59
N ILE A 79 4.29 -0.05 13.19
CA ILE A 79 4.60 -0.99 14.26
C ILE A 79 4.74 -0.22 15.57
N ARG A 80 3.87 -0.52 16.57
CA ARG A 80 3.85 0.14 17.88
C ARG A 80 3.64 1.66 17.87
N GLY A 81 3.00 2.20 16.82
CA GLY A 81 2.61 3.60 16.77
C GLY A 81 3.52 4.50 15.93
N ILE A 82 3.58 5.77 16.30
CA ILE A 82 4.32 6.83 15.60
C ILE A 82 5.57 7.15 16.42
N ASN A 83 6.74 6.94 15.85
CA ASN A 83 8.02 7.15 16.53
C ASN A 83 8.80 8.35 15.94
N SER A 84 8.41 8.85 14.77
CA SER A 84 9.09 9.94 14.06
C SER A 84 8.07 10.90 13.46
N ILE A 85 8.43 12.16 13.35
CA ILE A 85 7.63 13.18 12.65
C ILE A 85 7.77 13.10 11.12
N ASN A 86 8.79 12.39 10.61
CA ASN A 86 9.06 12.30 9.17
C ASN A 86 8.45 11.03 8.56
N ASP A 87 9.08 9.88 8.81
CA ASP A 87 8.67 8.58 8.26
C ASP A 87 8.51 7.56 9.40
N ASN A 88 7.37 6.86 9.40
CA ASN A 88 7.04 5.84 10.39
C ASN A 88 6.84 4.46 9.76
N GLY A 89 7.18 4.31 8.48
CA GLY A 89 7.15 3.02 7.80
C GLY A 89 8.23 2.07 8.33
N PRO A 90 7.95 0.77 8.46
CA PRO A 90 8.95 -0.22 8.83
C PRO A 90 9.97 -0.45 7.72
N LEU A 91 11.11 -1.04 8.07
CA LEU A 91 12.01 -1.61 7.10
C LEU A 91 11.46 -2.96 6.62
N TYR A 92 11.42 -3.18 5.32
CA TYR A 92 11.14 -4.50 4.74
C TYR A 92 12.44 -5.18 4.36
N VAL A 93 12.54 -6.48 4.66
CA VAL A 93 13.67 -7.31 4.23
C VAL A 93 13.11 -8.56 3.56
N ILE A 94 13.31 -8.67 2.26
CA ILE A 94 12.76 -9.74 1.43
C ILE A 94 13.90 -10.61 0.94
N ASP A 95 13.92 -11.87 1.36
CA ASP A 95 15.01 -12.83 1.10
C ASP A 95 16.41 -12.25 1.38
N GLY A 96 16.52 -11.42 2.42
CA GLY A 96 17.78 -10.78 2.85
C GLY A 96 18.13 -9.48 2.13
N VAL A 97 17.25 -8.93 1.28
CA VAL A 97 17.41 -7.61 0.66
C VAL A 97 16.53 -6.59 1.36
N SER A 98 17.15 -5.57 1.94
CA SER A 98 16.42 -4.51 2.62
C SER A 98 15.85 -3.50 1.64
N THR A 99 14.61 -3.06 1.84
CA THR A 99 13.95 -1.97 1.08
C THR A 99 13.07 -1.14 2.01
N ARG A 100 12.93 0.15 1.73
CA ARG A 100 11.99 1.06 2.40
C ARG A 100 10.75 1.35 1.56
N ASP A 101 10.63 0.71 0.41
CA ASP A 101 9.44 0.84 -0.41
C ASP A 101 8.24 0.22 0.30
N GLN A 102 7.30 1.07 0.71
CA GLN A 102 6.07 0.65 1.39
C GLN A 102 5.07 0.03 0.41
N ASP A 103 5.29 0.20 -0.89
CA ASP A 103 4.46 -0.41 -1.92
C ASP A 103 4.91 -1.85 -2.21
N LEU A 104 4.42 -2.78 -1.40
CA LEU A 104 4.59 -4.21 -1.63
C LEU A 104 3.53 -4.81 -2.58
N SER A 105 2.79 -3.97 -3.32
CA SER A 105 1.86 -4.45 -4.35
C SER A 105 2.57 -5.20 -5.48
N SER A 106 3.87 -4.96 -5.65
CA SER A 106 4.74 -5.69 -6.58
C SER A 106 5.10 -7.11 -6.14
N ILE A 107 4.73 -7.53 -4.90
CA ILE A 107 4.99 -8.88 -4.38
C ILE A 107 3.67 -9.63 -4.25
N ASN A 108 3.59 -10.77 -4.93
CA ASN A 108 2.43 -11.62 -4.82
C ASN A 108 2.41 -12.35 -3.46
N PRO A 109 1.33 -12.22 -2.67
CA PRO A 109 1.19 -12.94 -1.40
C PRO A 109 1.35 -14.46 -1.53
N ASN A 110 0.93 -15.05 -2.65
CA ASN A 110 1.03 -16.49 -2.87
C ASN A 110 2.48 -16.99 -3.00
N ASP A 111 3.46 -16.10 -3.26
CA ASP A 111 4.88 -16.44 -3.32
C ASP A 111 5.54 -16.39 -1.94
N ILE A 112 4.84 -15.94 -0.90
CA ILE A 112 5.38 -15.80 0.45
C ILE A 112 5.28 -17.14 1.18
N GLU A 113 6.35 -17.55 1.84
CA GLU A 113 6.41 -18.71 2.74
C GLU A 113 6.04 -18.29 4.16
N SER A 114 6.61 -17.18 4.63
CA SER A 114 6.34 -16.64 5.97
C SER A 114 6.68 -15.15 6.06
N MET A 115 6.03 -14.48 7.01
CA MET A 115 6.36 -13.12 7.39
C MET A 115 6.68 -13.07 8.89
N GLN A 116 7.77 -12.37 9.25
CA GLN A 116 8.10 -12.11 10.64
C GLN A 116 8.13 -10.62 10.90
N VAL A 117 7.56 -10.20 12.03
CA VAL A 117 7.56 -8.79 12.45
C VAL A 117 8.42 -8.63 13.69
N LEU A 118 9.56 -7.93 13.54
CA LEU A 118 10.44 -7.56 14.64
C LEU A 118 9.95 -6.26 15.24
N LYS A 119 9.37 -6.34 16.44
CA LYS A 119 8.64 -5.22 17.06
C LYS A 119 9.42 -4.45 18.11
N ASP A 120 10.51 -5.00 18.63
CA ASP A 120 11.31 -4.37 19.66
C ASP A 120 12.74 -4.04 19.19
N ALA A 121 13.37 -3.11 19.91
CA ALA A 121 14.73 -2.69 19.61
C ALA A 121 15.73 -3.84 19.76
N SER A 122 15.47 -4.82 20.64
CA SER A 122 16.39 -5.93 20.86
C SER A 122 16.44 -6.91 19.68
N SER A 123 15.34 -7.13 18.98
CA SER A 123 15.29 -7.96 17.78
C SER A 123 15.67 -7.19 16.50
N ALA A 124 15.40 -5.89 16.46
CA ALA A 124 15.59 -5.03 15.29
C ALA A 124 17.00 -4.40 15.20
N ALA A 125 17.77 -4.35 16.31
CA ALA A 125 19.08 -3.67 16.38
C ALA A 125 20.10 -4.14 15.34
N ILE A 126 20.01 -5.37 14.86
CA ILE A 126 20.90 -5.90 13.82
C ILE A 126 20.75 -5.15 12.48
N TYR A 127 19.62 -4.43 12.27
CA TYR A 127 19.36 -3.58 11.11
C TYR A 127 19.71 -2.09 11.37
N GLY A 128 20.16 -1.75 12.58
CA GLY A 128 20.78 -0.49 12.97
C GLY A 128 19.93 0.76 12.69
N ALA A 129 20.54 1.72 11.99
CA ALA A 129 19.93 3.00 11.66
C ALA A 129 18.62 2.93 10.85
N GLN A 130 18.34 1.80 10.20
CA GLN A 130 17.14 1.64 9.38
C GLN A 130 15.95 1.06 10.14
N ALA A 131 16.14 0.55 11.36
CA ALA A 131 15.18 -0.28 12.09
C ALA A 131 14.35 0.46 13.16
N ALA A 132 14.42 1.79 13.22
CA ALA A 132 13.74 2.60 14.25
C ALA A 132 12.23 2.30 14.36
N ASN A 133 11.58 2.06 13.23
CA ASN A 133 10.13 1.82 13.14
C ASN A 133 9.77 0.33 13.08
N GLY A 134 10.69 -0.56 13.46
CA GLY A 134 10.55 -2.00 13.35
C GLY A 134 10.91 -2.55 11.96
N VAL A 135 10.92 -3.87 11.85
CA VAL A 135 11.32 -4.58 10.64
C VAL A 135 10.30 -5.67 10.30
N ILE A 136 9.95 -5.79 9.03
CA ILE A 136 9.15 -6.89 8.49
C ILE A 136 10.06 -7.73 7.59
N LEU A 137 10.29 -8.97 8.01
CA LEU A 137 11.03 -9.96 7.24
C LEU A 137 10.04 -10.76 6.41
N ILE A 138 10.32 -10.91 5.13
CA ILE A 138 9.52 -11.69 4.20
C ILE A 138 10.41 -12.78 3.61
N THR A 139 10.04 -14.03 3.86
CA THR A 139 10.67 -15.18 3.24
C THR A 139 9.77 -15.71 2.15
N THR A 140 10.31 -15.96 0.99
CA THR A 140 9.54 -16.46 -0.14
C THR A 140 9.72 -17.96 -0.32
N LYS A 141 8.72 -18.59 -0.95
CA LYS A 141 8.71 -20.03 -1.21
C LYS A 141 9.93 -20.48 -1.99
N LYS A 142 10.54 -21.56 -1.52
CA LYS A 142 11.67 -22.24 -2.15
C LYS A 142 11.21 -23.56 -2.76
N GLY A 143 12.01 -24.11 -3.67
CA GLY A 143 11.79 -25.44 -4.20
C GLY A 143 11.96 -26.54 -3.13
N THR A 144 11.41 -27.71 -3.40
CA THR A 144 11.61 -28.89 -2.57
C THR A 144 12.94 -29.58 -2.94
N LYS A 145 13.68 -30.07 -1.94
CA LYS A 145 15.00 -30.73 -2.19
C LYS A 145 14.87 -32.10 -2.87
N THR A 146 13.72 -32.73 -2.82
CA THR A 146 13.49 -34.06 -3.37
C THR A 146 12.13 -34.16 -3.99
N GLY A 147 12.00 -34.81 -5.14
CA GLY A 147 10.75 -35.12 -5.77
C GLY A 147 10.64 -34.72 -7.24
N GLN A 148 9.61 -35.27 -7.88
CA GLN A 148 9.27 -34.86 -9.25
C GLN A 148 8.80 -33.41 -9.29
N PRO A 149 9.02 -32.71 -10.42
CA PRO A 149 8.47 -31.36 -10.60
C PRO A 149 6.97 -31.33 -10.32
N ARG A 150 6.54 -30.38 -9.48
CA ARG A 150 5.15 -30.18 -9.14
C ARG A 150 4.67 -28.86 -9.76
N LEU A 151 3.64 -28.99 -10.60
CA LEU A 151 2.91 -27.84 -11.15
C LEU A 151 1.66 -27.63 -10.30
N THR A 152 1.47 -26.39 -9.83
CA THR A 152 0.27 -25.98 -9.08
C THR A 152 -0.37 -24.77 -9.72
N TYR A 153 -1.69 -24.74 -9.68
CA TYR A 153 -2.49 -23.60 -10.04
C TYR A 153 -3.35 -23.19 -8.85
N ASP A 154 -3.28 -21.90 -8.50
CA ASP A 154 -4.08 -21.27 -7.46
C ASP A 154 -4.84 -20.10 -8.07
N GLY A 155 -6.15 -20.05 -7.86
CA GLY A 155 -6.96 -18.97 -8.39
C GLY A 155 -8.16 -18.66 -7.51
N TYR A 156 -8.57 -17.40 -7.51
CA TYR A 156 -9.82 -16.97 -6.90
C TYR A 156 -10.47 -15.84 -7.69
N TYR A 157 -11.75 -15.72 -7.52
CA TYR A 157 -12.58 -14.62 -8.00
C TYR A 157 -13.37 -14.05 -6.82
N GLY A 158 -13.44 -12.73 -6.72
CA GLY A 158 -14.10 -12.07 -5.60
C GLY A 158 -14.82 -10.79 -6.03
N PHE A 159 -15.75 -10.36 -5.18
CA PHE A 159 -16.50 -9.11 -5.37
C PHE A 159 -16.29 -8.20 -4.17
N SER A 160 -16.25 -6.91 -4.44
CA SER A 160 -16.16 -5.86 -3.43
C SER A 160 -17.33 -4.92 -3.58
N LYS A 161 -17.97 -4.59 -2.47
CA LYS A 161 -19.03 -3.58 -2.43
C LYS A 161 -18.61 -2.49 -1.46
N THR A 162 -18.98 -1.25 -1.80
CA THR A 162 -18.78 -0.11 -0.90
C THR A 162 -19.46 -0.38 0.44
N GLY A 163 -18.73 -0.13 1.53
CA GLY A 163 -19.24 -0.30 2.88
C GLY A 163 -20.30 0.75 3.26
N LYS A 164 -20.51 0.90 4.57
CA LYS A 164 -21.47 1.89 5.10
C LYS A 164 -21.05 3.30 4.67
N ARG A 165 -22.00 4.06 4.12
CA ARG A 165 -21.85 5.46 3.71
C ARG A 165 -22.53 6.39 4.69
N TYR A 166 -22.29 7.70 4.53
CA TYR A 166 -23.08 8.73 5.19
C TYR A 166 -24.49 8.75 4.61
N ASP A 167 -25.48 8.97 5.48
CA ASP A 167 -26.85 9.23 5.08
C ASP A 167 -26.95 10.71 4.68
N VAL A 168 -27.25 10.99 3.42
CA VAL A 168 -27.36 12.33 2.88
C VAL A 168 -28.82 12.65 2.59
N LEU A 169 -29.19 13.93 2.65
CA LEU A 169 -30.53 14.39 2.32
C LEU A 169 -30.81 14.14 0.83
N ASN A 170 -32.03 13.75 0.52
CA ASN A 170 -32.58 13.81 -0.84
C ASN A 170 -32.78 15.26 -1.29
N ALA A 171 -33.14 15.48 -2.56
CA ALA A 171 -33.30 16.81 -3.12
C ALA A 171 -34.36 17.65 -2.38
N TYR A 172 -35.50 17.07 -2.07
CA TYR A 172 -36.61 17.78 -1.43
C TYR A 172 -36.27 18.17 0.01
N ASP A 173 -35.73 17.26 0.80
CA ASP A 173 -35.31 17.55 2.16
C ASP A 173 -34.19 18.60 2.18
N ARG A 174 -33.25 18.52 1.23
CA ARG A 174 -32.18 19.50 1.08
C ARG A 174 -32.69 20.88 0.77
N ILE A 175 -33.61 21.03 -0.18
CA ILE A 175 -34.26 22.29 -0.57
C ILE A 175 -35.02 22.89 0.61
N ASP A 176 -35.73 22.07 1.40
CA ASP A 176 -36.46 22.52 2.56
C ASP A 176 -35.53 23.02 3.68
N VAL A 177 -34.45 22.30 3.96
CA VAL A 177 -33.42 22.73 4.93
C VAL A 177 -32.76 24.05 4.49
N GLU A 178 -32.46 24.23 3.21
CA GLU A 178 -31.89 25.47 2.68
C GLU A 178 -32.88 26.63 2.79
N TRP A 179 -34.17 26.37 2.52
CA TRP A 179 -35.23 27.36 2.74
C TRP A 179 -35.31 27.78 4.21
N GLN A 180 -35.32 26.80 5.14
CA GLN A 180 -35.34 27.08 6.58
C GLN A 180 -34.09 27.86 7.03
N ALA A 181 -32.92 27.56 6.49
CA ALA A 181 -31.68 28.29 6.78
C ALA A 181 -31.78 29.74 6.28
N SER A 182 -32.32 29.97 5.06
CA SER A 182 -32.52 31.29 4.51
C SER A 182 -33.55 32.11 5.33
N LYS A 183 -34.63 31.47 5.77
CA LYS A 183 -35.64 32.06 6.66
C LYS A 183 -35.03 32.44 8.02
N ASN A 184 -34.29 31.55 8.64
CA ASN A 184 -33.65 31.83 9.92
C ASN A 184 -32.64 32.99 9.82
N ASN A 185 -31.89 33.06 8.71
CA ASN A 185 -30.97 34.18 8.47
C ASN A 185 -31.74 35.49 8.29
N LEU A 186 -32.87 35.48 7.57
CA LEU A 186 -33.74 36.66 7.43
C LEU A 186 -34.30 37.12 8.78
N ASP A 187 -34.79 36.19 9.62
CA ASP A 187 -35.31 36.48 10.94
C ASP A 187 -34.23 37.07 11.88
N LEU A 188 -33.00 36.68 11.71
CA LEU A 188 -31.84 37.17 12.50
C LEU A 188 -31.31 38.51 12.02
N THR A 189 -31.26 38.74 10.72
CA THR A 189 -30.59 39.90 10.11
C THR A 189 -31.58 41.01 9.68
N GLY A 190 -32.86 40.69 9.57
CA GLY A 190 -33.92 41.58 9.08
C GLY A 190 -33.81 41.90 7.58
N ALA A 191 -32.90 41.21 6.86
CA ALA A 191 -32.69 41.42 5.42
C ALA A 191 -32.34 40.13 4.71
N SER A 192 -32.99 39.87 3.58
CA SER A 192 -32.52 38.89 2.58
C SER A 192 -31.84 39.61 1.42
N ALA A 193 -31.12 38.86 0.59
CA ALA A 193 -30.45 39.42 -0.60
C ALA A 193 -31.41 40.12 -1.56
N ASN A 194 -32.72 39.77 -1.53
CA ASN A 194 -33.75 40.29 -2.46
C ASN A 194 -35.08 40.61 -1.79
N GLY A 195 -35.14 41.12 -0.56
CA GLY A 195 -36.36 41.59 0.09
C GLY A 195 -36.68 40.93 1.43
N GLU A 196 -37.96 40.90 1.81
CA GLU A 196 -38.46 40.43 3.12
C GLU A 196 -38.80 38.91 3.14
N LEU A 197 -38.54 38.16 2.06
CA LEU A 197 -38.82 36.73 1.98
C LEU A 197 -37.54 35.90 1.79
N PRO A 198 -37.53 34.66 2.25
CA PRO A 198 -36.44 33.71 1.93
C PRO A 198 -36.26 33.62 0.42
N TYR A 199 -35.02 33.76 -0.05
CA TYR A 199 -34.68 33.81 -1.47
C TYR A 199 -33.63 32.77 -1.84
N HIS A 200 -33.83 32.09 -2.96
CA HIS A 200 -32.82 31.24 -3.60
C HIS A 200 -32.74 31.55 -5.10
N GLN A 201 -31.55 31.55 -5.67
CA GLN A 201 -31.35 31.94 -7.06
C GLN A 201 -32.13 31.05 -8.05
N GLN A 202 -32.28 29.74 -7.76
CA GLN A 202 -33.05 28.82 -8.64
C GLN A 202 -34.55 28.75 -8.30
N PHE A 203 -34.93 28.95 -7.03
CA PHE A 203 -36.31 28.71 -6.58
C PHE A 203 -37.08 29.99 -6.31
N GLY A 204 -36.43 31.15 -6.40
CA GLY A 204 -37.07 32.46 -6.21
C GLY A 204 -37.34 32.80 -4.75
N SER A 205 -38.27 33.74 -4.51
CA SER A 205 -38.71 34.20 -3.19
C SER A 205 -40.04 33.61 -2.83
N THR A 206 -40.18 33.03 -1.62
CA THR A 206 -41.44 32.50 -1.13
C THR A 206 -41.53 32.54 0.39
N SER A 207 -42.75 32.65 0.93
CA SER A 207 -43.05 32.62 2.36
C SER A 207 -43.16 31.19 2.93
N ASP A 208 -43.27 30.19 2.08
CA ASP A 208 -43.33 28.76 2.42
C ASP A 208 -42.16 28.01 1.76
N SER A 209 -42.05 26.69 1.96
CA SER A 209 -40.94 25.91 1.45
C SER A 209 -40.79 26.00 -0.07
N TRP A 210 -39.54 26.15 -0.56
CA TRP A 210 -39.23 26.15 -2.00
C TRP A 210 -39.65 24.85 -2.70
N VAL A 211 -39.80 23.75 -1.97
CA VAL A 211 -40.28 22.46 -2.50
C VAL A 211 -41.64 22.61 -3.18
N ASN A 212 -42.50 23.55 -2.69
CA ASN A 212 -43.82 23.81 -3.25
C ASN A 212 -43.79 24.69 -4.54
N HIS A 213 -42.62 25.23 -4.89
CA HIS A 213 -42.43 26.20 -5.97
C HIS A 213 -41.28 25.81 -6.89
N LEU A 214 -41.00 24.52 -7.05
CA LEU A 214 -39.92 24.07 -7.91
C LEU A 214 -40.12 24.46 -9.36
N PRO A 215 -39.12 25.08 -10.03
CA PRO A 215 -39.20 25.33 -11.46
C PRO A 215 -39.08 24.01 -12.23
N ASN A 216 -39.52 23.99 -13.48
CA ASN A 216 -39.37 22.84 -14.36
C ASN A 216 -37.89 22.59 -14.69
N TYR A 217 -37.08 23.64 -14.68
CA TYR A 217 -35.63 23.56 -14.96
C TYR A 217 -34.85 24.65 -14.23
N MET A 218 -33.58 24.40 -14.05
CA MET A 218 -32.58 25.34 -13.55
C MET A 218 -31.82 25.99 -14.72
N THR A 219 -31.33 27.22 -14.50
CA THR A 219 -30.47 27.94 -15.45
C THR A 219 -29.21 28.45 -14.76
N VAL A 220 -28.20 28.79 -15.55
CA VAL A 220 -26.92 29.36 -15.02
C VAL A 220 -27.19 30.71 -14.32
N THR A 221 -28.10 31.50 -14.79
CA THR A 221 -28.38 32.87 -14.30
C THR A 221 -29.40 32.93 -13.17
N GLY A 222 -30.09 31.83 -12.88
CA GLY A 222 -31.10 31.82 -11.81
C GLY A 222 -32.33 31.00 -12.15
N ALA A 223 -33.46 31.31 -11.52
CA ALA A 223 -34.67 30.54 -11.62
C ALA A 223 -35.12 30.33 -13.08
N GLY A 224 -35.34 29.08 -13.42
CA GLY A 224 -35.95 28.70 -14.68
C GLY A 224 -37.42 29.08 -14.71
N GLY A 225 -38.00 29.10 -15.91
CA GLY A 225 -39.39 29.36 -16.12
C GLY A 225 -40.28 28.14 -15.94
N SER A 226 -41.61 28.39 -15.98
CA SER A 226 -42.62 27.34 -16.07
C SER A 226 -42.93 26.92 -17.53
N THR A 227 -42.24 27.53 -18.50
CA THR A 227 -42.40 27.24 -19.94
C THR A 227 -41.46 26.10 -20.36
N SER A 228 -41.78 25.47 -21.49
CA SER A 228 -40.88 24.48 -22.09
C SER A 228 -39.59 25.14 -22.60
N ILE A 229 -38.46 24.44 -22.44
CA ILE A 229 -37.18 24.87 -23.01
C ILE A 229 -37.20 24.64 -24.51
N ASP A 230 -36.67 25.60 -25.27
CA ASP A 230 -36.35 25.41 -26.67
C ASP A 230 -34.91 24.88 -26.76
N PRO A 231 -34.67 23.64 -27.23
CA PRO A 231 -33.34 23.10 -27.37
C PRO A 231 -32.42 23.91 -28.29
N SER A 232 -32.99 24.72 -29.18
CA SER A 232 -32.20 25.58 -30.08
C SER A 232 -31.55 26.77 -29.37
N ASP A 233 -32.05 27.13 -28.19
CA ASP A 233 -31.50 28.21 -27.36
C ASP A 233 -30.31 27.78 -26.52
N TYR A 234 -29.96 26.46 -26.51
CA TYR A 234 -28.85 25.94 -25.73
C TYR A 234 -27.50 26.41 -26.30
N ASP A 235 -26.74 27.15 -25.51
CA ASP A 235 -25.42 27.65 -25.89
C ASP A 235 -24.48 27.62 -24.67
N GLN A 236 -23.73 26.56 -24.53
CA GLN A 236 -22.80 26.38 -23.43
C GLN A 236 -21.67 27.43 -23.42
N ALA A 237 -21.24 27.90 -24.59
CA ALA A 237 -20.17 28.90 -24.69
C ALA A 237 -20.61 30.27 -24.13
N ASN A 238 -21.92 30.58 -24.21
CA ASN A 238 -22.52 31.79 -23.67
C ASN A 238 -23.30 31.56 -22.36
N ASN A 239 -23.07 30.41 -21.70
CA ASN A 239 -23.72 30.02 -20.44
C ASN A 239 -25.27 29.91 -20.53
N VAL A 240 -25.82 29.62 -21.69
CA VAL A 240 -27.22 29.30 -21.87
C VAL A 240 -27.40 27.80 -21.75
N VAL A 241 -27.51 27.33 -20.50
CA VAL A 241 -27.57 25.92 -20.15
C VAL A 241 -28.78 25.65 -19.27
N TYR A 242 -29.48 24.56 -19.52
CA TYR A 242 -30.68 24.15 -18.81
C TYR A 242 -30.53 22.74 -18.25
N ALA A 243 -30.91 22.53 -16.99
CA ALA A 243 -30.97 21.22 -16.38
C ALA A 243 -32.29 21.00 -15.61
N PRO A 244 -32.87 19.80 -15.60
CA PRO A 244 -34.03 19.53 -14.76
C PRO A 244 -33.63 19.60 -13.28
N VAL A 245 -34.62 19.86 -12.41
CA VAL A 245 -34.44 19.64 -10.98
C VAL A 245 -34.39 18.12 -10.75
N GLY A 246 -33.27 17.60 -10.26
CA GLY A 246 -33.03 16.18 -10.05
C GLY A 246 -33.28 15.73 -8.62
N ASP A 247 -33.04 14.47 -8.37
CA ASP A 247 -32.88 13.88 -7.03
C ASP A 247 -31.72 12.88 -7.10
N THR A 248 -30.51 13.41 -7.17
CA THR A 248 -29.30 12.67 -7.47
C THR A 248 -28.64 12.18 -6.18
N ASN A 249 -28.55 10.88 -6.03
CA ASN A 249 -27.69 10.29 -5.03
C ASN A 249 -26.27 10.16 -5.58
N TRP A 250 -25.46 11.18 -5.42
CA TRP A 250 -24.13 11.29 -5.97
C TRP A 250 -23.19 10.14 -5.57
N TRP A 251 -23.41 9.54 -4.40
CA TRP A 251 -22.64 8.37 -3.97
C TRP A 251 -23.00 7.14 -4.81
N ASP A 252 -24.27 6.91 -5.09
CA ASP A 252 -24.69 5.76 -5.90
C ASP A 252 -24.21 5.92 -7.34
N GLU A 253 -24.22 7.15 -7.88
CA GLU A 253 -23.75 7.45 -9.24
C GLU A 253 -22.27 7.13 -9.47
N ILE A 254 -21.40 7.28 -8.46
CA ILE A 254 -19.99 6.93 -8.58
C ILE A 254 -19.66 5.52 -8.07
N SER A 255 -20.64 4.79 -7.54
CA SER A 255 -20.42 3.48 -6.93
C SER A 255 -20.78 2.35 -7.88
N GLN A 256 -19.94 1.32 -7.87
CA GLN A 256 -20.18 0.08 -8.62
C GLN A 256 -19.82 -1.14 -7.77
N LEU A 257 -20.26 -2.32 -8.21
CA LEU A 257 -19.77 -3.58 -7.70
C LEU A 257 -18.37 -3.81 -8.28
N GLY A 258 -17.35 -3.68 -7.43
CA GLY A 258 -15.98 -4.02 -7.80
C GLY A 258 -15.81 -5.53 -7.88
N TRP A 259 -14.93 -6.00 -8.75
CA TRP A 259 -14.56 -7.41 -8.84
C TRP A 259 -13.04 -7.56 -8.84
N MET A 260 -12.56 -8.74 -8.45
CA MET A 260 -11.15 -9.08 -8.51
C MET A 260 -10.96 -10.53 -8.91
N GLN A 261 -9.87 -10.78 -9.60
CA GLN A 261 -9.41 -12.12 -9.92
C GLN A 261 -7.92 -12.26 -9.72
N ASN A 262 -7.50 -13.44 -9.30
CA ASN A 262 -6.10 -13.79 -9.15
C ASN A 262 -5.87 -15.18 -9.74
N HIS A 263 -4.82 -15.30 -10.55
CA HIS A 263 -4.40 -16.56 -11.17
C HIS A 263 -2.91 -16.73 -10.98
N GLN A 264 -2.52 -17.82 -10.36
CA GLN A 264 -1.12 -18.17 -10.16
C GLN A 264 -0.82 -19.56 -10.70
N LEU A 265 0.22 -19.65 -11.50
CA LEU A 265 0.81 -20.90 -11.94
C LEU A 265 2.21 -21.01 -11.31
N SER A 266 2.47 -22.10 -10.59
CA SER A 266 3.76 -22.31 -9.92
C SER A 266 4.33 -23.67 -10.27
N LEU A 267 5.63 -23.73 -10.59
CA LEU A 267 6.40 -24.92 -10.84
C LEU A 267 7.51 -25.02 -9.80
N SER A 268 7.53 -26.06 -9.01
CA SER A 268 8.58 -26.30 -8.01
C SER A 268 9.16 -27.70 -8.15
N GLY A 269 10.43 -27.84 -7.84
CA GLY A 269 11.10 -29.13 -7.90
C GLY A 269 12.53 -29.03 -7.37
N GLY A 270 13.20 -30.17 -7.35
CA GLY A 270 14.60 -30.22 -6.95
C GLY A 270 15.17 -31.63 -6.92
N THR A 271 16.45 -31.68 -6.71
CA THR A 271 17.27 -32.88 -6.53
C THR A 271 18.23 -32.63 -5.36
N ASP A 272 19.04 -33.61 -5.01
CA ASP A 272 20.12 -33.46 -4.03
C ASP A 272 21.10 -32.32 -4.39
N LYS A 273 21.20 -31.99 -5.67
CA LYS A 273 22.11 -30.96 -6.18
C LYS A 273 21.54 -29.56 -6.24
N GLY A 274 20.21 -29.41 -6.22
CA GLY A 274 19.59 -28.10 -6.28
C GLY A 274 18.08 -28.15 -6.27
N GLN A 275 17.49 -27.02 -5.94
CA GLN A 275 16.04 -26.82 -5.88
C GLN A 275 15.65 -25.55 -6.62
N TYR A 276 14.43 -25.52 -7.13
CA TYR A 276 13.90 -24.36 -7.84
C TYR A 276 12.41 -24.19 -7.59
N THR A 277 11.96 -22.94 -7.66
CA THR A 277 10.56 -22.55 -7.75
C THR A 277 10.44 -21.43 -8.75
N MET A 278 9.49 -21.54 -9.67
CA MET A 278 9.12 -20.52 -10.64
C MET A 278 7.63 -20.27 -10.53
N SER A 279 7.21 -19.01 -10.59
CA SER A 279 5.78 -18.67 -10.58
C SER A 279 5.48 -17.57 -11.58
N MET A 280 4.25 -17.60 -12.11
CA MET A 280 3.64 -16.53 -12.90
C MET A 280 2.31 -16.20 -12.27
N ASN A 281 2.05 -14.91 -12.12
CA ASN A 281 0.83 -14.38 -11.52
C ASN A 281 0.20 -13.31 -12.41
N TYR A 282 -1.11 -13.41 -12.54
CA TYR A 282 -1.98 -12.36 -13.06
C TYR A 282 -2.99 -11.99 -11.98
N PHE A 283 -3.05 -10.72 -11.65
CA PHE A 283 -4.02 -10.14 -10.71
C PHE A 283 -4.70 -8.95 -11.37
N ASP A 284 -6.03 -8.90 -11.28
CA ASP A 284 -6.83 -7.83 -11.83
C ASP A 284 -7.97 -7.48 -10.87
N GLN A 285 -8.16 -6.19 -10.62
CA GLN A 285 -9.13 -5.65 -9.68
C GLN A 285 -9.78 -4.40 -10.23
N GLN A 286 -11.10 -4.41 -10.32
CA GLN A 286 -11.89 -3.18 -10.43
C GLN A 286 -12.27 -2.68 -9.04
N GLY A 287 -12.21 -1.36 -8.84
CA GLY A 287 -12.62 -0.73 -7.60
C GLY A 287 -14.12 -0.56 -7.49
N THR A 288 -14.56 -0.19 -6.30
CA THR A 288 -15.96 0.15 -6.01
C THR A 288 -16.36 1.55 -6.47
N ALA A 289 -15.40 2.39 -6.86
CA ALA A 289 -15.67 3.62 -7.61
C ALA A 289 -15.55 3.34 -9.11
N ILE A 290 -16.44 3.92 -9.90
CA ILE A 290 -16.39 3.83 -11.37
C ILE A 290 -15.00 4.22 -11.89
N GLU A 291 -14.56 3.61 -12.99
CA GLU A 291 -13.30 3.88 -13.70
C GLU A 291 -12.03 3.74 -12.82
N SER A 292 -12.08 2.96 -11.75
CA SER A 292 -10.90 2.66 -10.94
C SER A 292 -10.49 1.19 -11.07
N TYR A 293 -9.20 0.94 -11.32
CA TYR A 293 -8.69 -0.41 -11.53
C TYR A 293 -7.21 -0.55 -11.14
N PHE A 294 -6.79 -1.80 -10.95
CA PHE A 294 -5.40 -2.20 -10.78
C PHE A 294 -5.18 -3.56 -11.43
N THR A 295 -4.17 -3.64 -12.31
CA THR A 295 -3.77 -4.91 -12.95
C THR A 295 -2.29 -5.15 -12.67
N ARG A 296 -1.90 -6.40 -12.35
CA ARG A 296 -0.51 -6.79 -12.14
C ARG A 296 -0.18 -8.08 -12.87
N TYR A 297 0.97 -8.08 -13.53
CA TYR A 297 1.64 -9.26 -14.08
C TYR A 297 2.94 -9.44 -13.31
N GLN A 298 3.22 -10.65 -12.87
CA GLN A 298 4.43 -10.96 -12.13
C GLN A 298 5.02 -12.28 -12.58
N ALA A 299 6.34 -12.33 -12.69
CA ALA A 299 7.10 -13.55 -12.85
C ALA A 299 8.17 -13.61 -11.77
N ARG A 300 8.36 -14.80 -11.19
CA ARG A 300 9.34 -15.04 -10.14
C ARG A 300 10.12 -16.31 -10.42
N ALA A 301 11.42 -16.28 -10.11
CA ALA A 301 12.30 -17.43 -10.12
C ALA A 301 13.15 -17.42 -8.85
N ASN A 302 13.17 -18.55 -8.15
CA ASN A 302 14.07 -18.82 -7.02
C ASN A 302 14.76 -20.14 -7.30
N SER A 303 16.09 -20.14 -7.28
CA SER A 303 16.83 -21.37 -7.34
C SER A 303 18.03 -21.40 -6.41
N SER A 304 18.44 -22.59 -6.06
CA SER A 304 19.73 -22.82 -5.38
C SER A 304 20.37 -24.08 -5.87
N TYR A 305 21.68 -24.04 -6.05
CA TYR A 305 22.47 -25.15 -6.60
C TYR A 305 23.73 -25.43 -5.76
N ASN A 306 23.90 -26.67 -5.37
CA ASN A 306 25.11 -27.17 -4.67
C ASN A 306 26.17 -27.51 -5.70
N VAL A 307 27.09 -26.56 -5.98
CA VAL A 307 28.23 -26.79 -6.91
C VAL A 307 29.21 -27.78 -6.34
N ARG A 308 29.40 -27.74 -5.02
CA ARG A 308 30.19 -28.67 -4.21
C ARG A 308 29.44 -28.90 -2.89
N PRO A 309 29.75 -29.95 -2.14
CA PRO A 309 29.15 -30.17 -0.82
C PRO A 309 29.32 -29.00 0.15
N TRP A 310 30.36 -28.19 -0.03
CA TRP A 310 30.68 -27.03 0.78
C TRP A 310 30.35 -25.68 0.10
N LEU A 311 29.88 -25.68 -1.17
CA LEU A 311 29.68 -24.45 -1.95
C LEU A 311 28.30 -24.44 -2.63
N ARG A 312 27.47 -23.48 -2.28
CA ARG A 312 26.13 -23.23 -2.83
C ARG A 312 26.06 -21.87 -3.50
N PHE A 313 25.32 -21.79 -4.60
CA PHE A 313 24.89 -20.54 -5.22
C PHE A 313 23.39 -20.55 -5.39
N GLY A 314 22.79 -19.37 -5.39
CA GLY A 314 21.37 -19.25 -5.66
C GLY A 314 20.97 -17.83 -6.01
N GLU A 315 19.75 -17.70 -6.51
CA GLU A 315 19.12 -16.43 -6.80
C GLU A 315 17.65 -16.45 -6.34
N ASN A 316 17.15 -15.25 -6.09
CA ASN A 316 15.73 -14.96 -5.95
C ASN A 316 15.46 -13.72 -6.82
N LEU A 317 14.68 -13.85 -7.86
CA LEU A 317 14.41 -12.76 -8.80
C LEU A 317 12.90 -12.65 -9.05
N THR A 318 12.39 -11.43 -8.94
CA THR A 318 11.01 -11.09 -9.25
C THR A 318 11.00 -9.94 -10.25
N TYR A 319 10.23 -10.10 -11.32
CA TYR A 319 9.82 -9.02 -12.21
C TYR A 319 8.33 -8.80 -12.04
N SER A 320 7.92 -7.55 -11.89
CA SER A 320 6.51 -7.17 -11.88
C SER A 320 6.25 -5.97 -12.77
N PHE A 321 5.12 -6.01 -13.44
CA PHE A 321 4.52 -4.91 -14.17
C PHE A 321 3.12 -4.68 -13.63
N SER A 322 2.81 -3.45 -13.21
CA SER A 322 1.45 -3.08 -12.81
C SER A 322 0.98 -1.83 -13.53
N LYS A 323 -0.34 -1.75 -13.71
CA LYS A 323 -1.04 -0.60 -14.27
C LYS A 323 -2.24 -0.27 -13.39
N ASN A 324 -2.46 0.99 -13.10
CA ASN A 324 -3.61 1.43 -12.33
C ASN A 324 -4.15 2.78 -12.81
N ASN A 325 -5.45 2.97 -12.64
CA ASN A 325 -6.11 4.26 -12.61
C ASN A 325 -6.67 4.43 -11.19
N GLY A 326 -5.79 4.86 -10.29
CA GLY A 326 -6.13 5.04 -8.88
C GLY A 326 -6.93 6.31 -8.63
N LEU A 327 -7.57 6.35 -7.46
CA LEU A 327 -8.17 7.56 -6.93
C LEU A 327 -7.10 8.37 -6.22
N SER A 328 -7.01 9.67 -6.53
CA SER A 328 -6.21 10.58 -5.71
C SER A 328 -7.01 10.92 -4.45
N PHE A 329 -6.46 10.60 -3.29
CA PHE A 329 -7.00 10.98 -1.98
C PHE A 329 -6.24 12.17 -1.37
N SER A 330 -5.37 12.82 -2.13
CA SER A 330 -4.63 13.97 -1.68
C SER A 330 -5.52 15.22 -1.67
N GLY A 331 -5.84 15.69 -0.47
CA GLY A 331 -6.63 16.90 -0.25
C GLY A 331 -8.11 16.62 -0.02
N THR A 332 -8.74 17.48 0.78
CA THR A 332 -10.16 17.39 1.12
C THR A 332 -11.06 17.87 -0.01
N GLU A 333 -10.56 18.72 -0.91
CA GLU A 333 -11.38 19.39 -1.93
C GLU A 333 -11.37 18.71 -3.30
N SER A 334 -10.35 17.92 -3.61
CA SER A 334 -10.23 17.20 -4.89
C SER A 334 -10.62 15.73 -4.84
N ASN A 335 -11.07 15.24 -3.70
CA ASN A 335 -11.48 13.86 -3.51
C ASN A 335 -12.91 13.65 -4.02
N ILE A 336 -13.12 12.68 -4.92
CA ILE A 336 -14.46 12.41 -5.48
C ILE A 336 -15.50 12.09 -4.41
N TYR A 337 -15.11 11.44 -3.32
CA TYR A 337 -16.03 11.12 -2.22
C TYR A 337 -16.42 12.37 -1.42
N SER A 338 -15.57 13.39 -1.32
CA SER A 338 -15.96 14.66 -0.70
C SER A 338 -17.01 15.39 -1.53
N TRP A 339 -16.96 15.24 -2.85
CA TRP A 339 -17.95 15.84 -3.73
C TRP A 339 -19.32 15.18 -3.61
N THR A 340 -19.43 13.89 -3.27
CA THR A 340 -20.73 13.21 -3.14
C THR A 340 -21.64 13.77 -2.05
N TYR A 341 -21.10 14.37 -1.00
CA TYR A 341 -21.89 15.00 0.07
C TYR A 341 -21.90 16.54 0.00
N ARG A 342 -21.02 17.13 -0.82
CA ARG A 342 -21.02 18.59 -1.08
C ARG A 342 -21.92 18.97 -2.25
N ALA A 343 -22.03 18.10 -3.23
CA ALA A 343 -22.87 18.32 -4.40
C ALA A 343 -24.35 18.36 -4.00
N SER A 344 -25.05 19.38 -4.48
CA SER A 344 -26.48 19.52 -4.24
C SER A 344 -27.25 18.40 -4.92
N PRO A 345 -28.10 17.64 -4.21
CA PRO A 345 -28.81 16.50 -4.78
C PRO A 345 -29.86 16.90 -5.82
N TYR A 346 -30.36 18.14 -5.79
CA TYR A 346 -31.28 18.64 -6.80
C TYR A 346 -30.62 18.97 -8.15
N VAL A 347 -29.28 18.96 -8.24
CA VAL A 347 -28.54 19.04 -9.51
C VAL A 347 -28.41 17.63 -10.09
N PRO A 348 -28.83 17.40 -11.35
CA PRO A 348 -28.70 16.08 -11.98
C PRO A 348 -27.29 15.83 -12.45
N VAL A 349 -26.96 14.56 -12.84
CA VAL A 349 -25.67 14.23 -13.44
C VAL A 349 -25.49 14.92 -14.79
N TYR A 350 -26.55 14.99 -15.58
CA TYR A 350 -26.52 15.55 -16.93
C TYR A 350 -27.58 16.67 -17.09
N ASP A 351 -27.24 17.63 -17.90
CA ASP A 351 -28.18 18.67 -18.38
C ASP A 351 -29.08 18.15 -19.50
N TYR A 352 -29.96 19.02 -20.03
CA TYR A 352 -30.89 18.63 -21.11
C TYR A 352 -30.20 18.34 -22.45
N ALA A 353 -28.97 18.81 -22.67
CA ALA A 353 -28.19 18.52 -23.87
C ALA A 353 -27.31 17.25 -23.70
N GLY A 354 -27.34 16.63 -22.53
CA GLY A 354 -26.55 15.44 -22.22
C GLY A 354 -25.13 15.76 -21.81
N ASN A 355 -24.78 17.03 -21.57
CA ASN A 355 -23.49 17.39 -20.95
C ASN A 355 -23.58 17.23 -19.44
N TYR A 356 -22.42 17.18 -18.77
CA TYR A 356 -22.40 17.11 -17.31
C TYR A 356 -22.98 18.41 -16.70
N ALA A 357 -23.85 18.26 -15.71
CA ALA A 357 -24.36 19.36 -14.91
C ALA A 357 -23.51 19.52 -13.64
N GLY A 358 -23.46 20.72 -13.06
CA GLY A 358 -22.63 20.98 -11.89
C GLY A 358 -22.94 22.31 -11.21
N SER A 359 -21.94 22.86 -10.53
CA SER A 359 -22.09 24.11 -9.78
C SER A 359 -22.10 25.38 -10.62
N LEU A 360 -22.11 25.25 -11.95
CA LEU A 360 -22.32 26.39 -12.84
C LEU A 360 -23.73 27.03 -12.65
N PHE A 361 -24.74 26.24 -12.26
CA PHE A 361 -26.06 26.72 -11.94
C PHE A 361 -26.05 27.62 -10.70
N ALA A 362 -26.55 28.82 -10.81
CA ALA A 362 -26.53 29.79 -9.73
C ALA A 362 -27.21 29.25 -8.45
N GLY A 363 -26.61 29.44 -7.29
CA GLY A 363 -27.14 29.03 -5.99
C GLY A 363 -26.95 27.58 -5.62
N THR A 364 -26.36 26.74 -6.48
CA THR A 364 -26.16 25.30 -6.19
C THR A 364 -24.91 24.97 -5.34
N GLY A 365 -24.17 26.01 -4.96
CA GLY A 365 -22.93 25.87 -4.17
C GLY A 365 -21.68 25.71 -5.04
N ASN A 366 -20.59 25.26 -4.42
CA ASN A 366 -19.33 25.02 -5.10
C ASN A 366 -18.99 23.53 -5.01
N PHE A 367 -19.18 22.80 -6.13
CA PHE A 367 -18.82 21.39 -6.23
C PHE A 367 -18.50 21.01 -7.68
N GLN A 368 -17.67 20.00 -7.84
CA GLN A 368 -17.44 19.35 -9.13
C GLN A 368 -18.33 18.11 -9.24
N ASN A 369 -18.86 17.86 -10.42
CA ASN A 369 -19.61 16.64 -10.71
C ASN A 369 -18.67 15.41 -10.59
N PRO A 370 -18.87 14.53 -9.59
CA PRO A 370 -17.94 13.43 -9.33
C PRO A 370 -17.96 12.36 -10.42
N VAL A 371 -19.07 12.20 -11.15
CA VAL A 371 -19.17 11.31 -12.32
C VAL A 371 -18.30 11.85 -13.45
N ALA A 372 -18.45 13.15 -13.74
CA ALA A 372 -17.63 13.82 -14.77
C ALA A 372 -16.13 13.70 -14.49
N ILE A 373 -15.71 13.86 -13.23
CA ILE A 373 -14.31 13.68 -12.83
C ILE A 373 -13.83 12.27 -13.21
N ARG A 374 -14.59 11.23 -12.90
CA ARG A 374 -14.18 9.85 -13.17
C ARG A 374 -14.14 9.53 -14.66
N GLU A 375 -15.19 9.88 -15.38
CA GLU A 375 -15.29 9.64 -16.82
C GLU A 375 -14.21 10.38 -17.63
N ARG A 376 -13.92 11.64 -17.27
CA ARG A 376 -12.87 12.41 -17.93
C ARG A 376 -11.46 11.85 -17.66
N ASN A 377 -11.26 11.22 -16.51
CA ASN A 377 -9.97 10.67 -16.09
C ASN A 377 -9.82 9.16 -16.39
N LYS A 378 -10.78 8.51 -17.05
CA LYS A 378 -10.76 7.05 -17.27
C LYS A 378 -9.55 6.56 -18.07
N ASP A 379 -9.04 7.39 -18.99
CA ASP A 379 -7.89 7.06 -19.84
C ASP A 379 -6.53 7.37 -19.18
N ASN A 380 -6.54 8.07 -18.05
CA ASN A 380 -5.32 8.35 -17.28
C ASN A 380 -4.83 7.09 -16.59
N TYR A 381 -3.52 6.87 -16.56
CA TYR A 381 -2.97 5.73 -15.84
C TYR A 381 -1.54 5.96 -15.33
N ALA A 382 -1.17 5.15 -14.37
CA ALA A 382 0.20 4.97 -13.95
C ALA A 382 0.61 3.51 -14.13
N THR A 383 1.88 3.29 -14.50
CA THR A 383 2.50 1.97 -14.56
C THR A 383 3.73 1.92 -13.68
N THR A 384 3.94 0.78 -13.04
CA THR A 384 5.16 0.49 -12.29
C THR A 384 5.79 -0.78 -12.84
N GLN A 385 7.07 -0.69 -13.21
CA GLN A 385 7.92 -1.83 -13.52
C GLN A 385 8.94 -1.98 -12.40
N ARG A 386 9.07 -3.17 -11.86
CA ARG A 386 10.04 -3.45 -10.81
C ARG A 386 10.78 -4.74 -11.05
N ILE A 387 12.10 -4.70 -10.89
CA ILE A 387 12.97 -5.87 -10.78
C ILE A 387 13.51 -5.88 -9.36
N PHE A 388 13.17 -6.89 -8.61
CA PHE A 388 13.59 -7.05 -7.22
C PHE A 388 14.17 -8.45 -7.01
N GLY A 389 15.33 -8.53 -6.36
CA GLY A 389 15.89 -9.82 -6.04
C GLY A 389 17.35 -9.77 -5.66
N ASN A 390 17.95 -10.94 -5.54
CA ASN A 390 19.33 -11.11 -5.14
C ASN A 390 19.97 -12.35 -5.78
N VAL A 391 21.28 -12.32 -5.83
CA VAL A 391 22.13 -13.48 -6.07
C VAL A 391 23.02 -13.69 -4.84
N TYR A 392 23.23 -14.94 -4.44
CA TYR A 392 24.06 -15.24 -3.28
C TYR A 392 24.98 -16.42 -3.53
N GLY A 393 26.12 -16.39 -2.85
CA GLY A 393 27.05 -17.50 -2.71
C GLY A 393 27.25 -17.83 -1.23
N GLU A 394 27.29 -19.11 -0.90
CA GLU A 394 27.42 -19.60 0.47
C GLU A 394 28.43 -20.72 0.49
N ALA A 395 29.46 -20.62 1.37
CA ALA A 395 30.55 -21.58 1.50
C ALA A 395 30.72 -22.04 2.94
N ASP A 396 30.61 -23.33 3.15
CA ASP A 396 30.92 -23.98 4.42
C ASP A 396 32.46 -24.15 4.53
N LEU A 397 33.10 -23.18 5.21
CA LEU A 397 34.57 -23.12 5.32
C LEU A 397 35.14 -24.18 6.28
N TRP A 398 34.36 -24.48 7.30
CA TRP A 398 34.67 -25.47 8.32
C TRP A 398 33.39 -25.99 8.95
N THR A 399 33.46 -27.06 9.74
CA THR A 399 32.31 -27.57 10.48
C THR A 399 31.73 -26.48 11.40
N GLY A 400 30.53 -26.04 11.09
CA GLY A 400 29.83 -24.97 11.80
C GLY A 400 30.24 -23.53 11.39
N LEU A 401 31.22 -23.35 10.49
CA LEU A 401 31.65 -22.03 10.01
C LEU A 401 31.23 -21.84 8.54
N THR A 402 30.32 -20.93 8.30
CA THR A 402 29.78 -20.65 6.96
C THR A 402 30.00 -19.17 6.60
N PHE A 403 30.54 -18.92 5.41
CA PHE A 403 30.60 -17.60 4.79
C PHE A 403 29.49 -17.47 3.76
N LYS A 404 28.78 -16.33 3.77
CA LYS A 404 27.76 -16.00 2.77
C LYS A 404 27.96 -14.58 2.25
N THR A 405 27.94 -14.43 0.93
CA THR A 405 27.84 -13.13 0.25
C THR A 405 26.51 -13.05 -0.47
N ASN A 406 25.82 -11.91 -0.38
CA ASN A 406 24.49 -11.70 -0.94
C ASN A 406 24.44 -10.31 -1.57
N PHE A 407 24.21 -10.25 -2.88
CA PHE A 407 24.05 -9.00 -3.63
C PHE A 407 22.63 -8.87 -4.13
N GLY A 408 21.92 -7.85 -3.62
CA GLY A 408 20.52 -7.55 -3.94
C GLY A 408 20.37 -6.30 -4.78
N ILE A 409 19.37 -6.31 -5.63
CA ILE A 409 18.95 -5.18 -6.46
C ILE A 409 17.48 -4.89 -6.27
N ASP A 410 17.12 -3.61 -6.32
CA ASP A 410 15.75 -3.10 -6.40
C ASP A 410 15.73 -1.98 -7.45
N TYR A 411 15.28 -2.32 -8.65
CA TYR A 411 15.06 -1.39 -9.74
C TYR A 411 13.58 -1.13 -9.88
N ARG A 412 13.19 0.15 -9.89
CA ARG A 412 11.82 0.61 -10.07
C ARG A 412 11.77 1.67 -11.15
N ASN A 413 10.79 1.56 -12.03
CA ASN A 413 10.42 2.58 -13.01
C ASN A 413 8.92 2.82 -12.92
N ASP A 414 8.54 4.04 -12.54
CA ASP A 414 7.16 4.51 -12.52
C ASP A 414 6.96 5.49 -13.67
N TYR A 415 6.00 5.18 -14.52
CA TYR A 415 5.58 6.05 -15.60
C TYR A 415 4.11 6.38 -15.44
N SER A 416 3.74 7.63 -15.59
CA SER A 416 2.35 8.04 -15.58
C SER A 416 2.10 9.19 -16.54
N TYR A 417 0.88 9.23 -17.05
CA TYR A 417 0.35 10.42 -17.68
C TYR A 417 -1.06 10.74 -17.22
N SER A 418 -1.43 11.99 -17.34
CA SER A 418 -2.79 12.45 -17.09
C SER A 418 -3.18 13.59 -18.03
N MET A 419 -4.34 13.44 -18.68
CA MET A 419 -5.03 14.51 -19.37
C MET A 419 -6.07 15.09 -18.42
N THR A 420 -5.92 16.37 -18.09
CA THR A 420 -6.96 17.15 -17.40
C THR A 420 -7.80 17.82 -18.46
N LYS A 421 -9.05 17.39 -18.62
CA LYS A 421 -10.01 17.95 -19.59
C LYS A 421 -10.73 19.17 -19.02
N ASN A 422 -11.28 19.98 -19.88
CA ASN A 422 -12.12 21.10 -19.48
C ASN A 422 -13.36 20.61 -18.72
N ASN A 423 -13.79 21.40 -17.75
CA ASN A 423 -14.96 21.14 -16.89
C ASN A 423 -15.89 22.37 -16.85
N PRO A 424 -16.56 22.70 -17.95
CA PRO A 424 -17.35 23.93 -18.08
C PRO A 424 -18.56 23.96 -17.12
N GLU A 425 -19.01 22.84 -16.61
CA GLU A 425 -20.08 22.73 -15.61
C GLU A 425 -19.66 23.18 -14.20
N PHE A 426 -18.38 23.40 -13.97
CA PHE A 426 -17.85 23.81 -12.67
C PHE A 426 -17.70 25.33 -12.59
N SER A 427 -18.28 25.95 -11.55
CA SER A 427 -18.29 27.42 -11.38
C SER A 427 -16.89 28.05 -11.26
N GLU A 428 -15.90 27.28 -10.81
CA GLU A 428 -14.50 27.71 -10.69
C GLU A 428 -13.59 27.05 -11.76
N SER A 429 -14.18 26.69 -12.91
CA SER A 429 -13.40 26.10 -14.00
C SER A 429 -12.32 27.06 -14.49
N GLY A 430 -11.09 26.59 -14.57
CA GLY A 430 -9.99 27.36 -15.15
C GLY A 430 -10.05 27.48 -16.68
N GLY A 431 -11.00 26.81 -17.34
CA GLY A 431 -11.23 26.85 -18.79
C GLY A 431 -10.03 26.35 -19.62
N GLN A 432 -9.10 25.61 -19.02
CA GLN A 432 -7.86 25.21 -19.69
C GLN A 432 -7.53 23.74 -19.42
N ASN A 433 -7.48 22.96 -20.48
CA ASN A 433 -7.02 21.59 -20.42
C ASN A 433 -5.48 21.50 -20.38
N ASN A 434 -4.96 20.40 -19.87
CA ASN A 434 -3.54 20.15 -19.86
C ASN A 434 -3.22 18.66 -19.84
N PHE A 435 -2.08 18.31 -20.44
CA PHE A 435 -1.50 16.98 -20.38
C PHE A 435 -0.22 17.02 -19.55
N TYR A 436 -0.12 16.11 -18.61
CA TYR A 436 1.02 15.92 -17.73
C TYR A 436 1.58 14.52 -17.91
N GLU A 437 2.89 14.44 -18.06
CA GLU A 437 3.62 13.19 -18.19
C GLU A 437 4.79 13.16 -17.22
N SER A 438 4.99 12.02 -16.56
CA SER A 438 6.08 11.84 -15.62
C SER A 438 6.72 10.46 -15.74
N ASN A 439 8.02 10.43 -15.54
CA ASN A 439 8.78 9.21 -15.38
C ASN A 439 9.73 9.33 -14.19
N TYR A 440 9.65 8.36 -13.30
CA TYR A 440 10.55 8.20 -12.15
C TYR A 440 11.22 6.85 -12.27
N PHE A 441 12.55 6.82 -12.25
CA PHE A 441 13.27 5.56 -12.11
C PHE A 441 14.29 5.63 -10.99
N ASN A 442 14.49 4.52 -10.31
CA ASN A 442 15.41 4.39 -9.19
C ASN A 442 16.12 3.05 -9.22
N TYR A 443 17.41 3.07 -8.88
CA TYR A 443 18.22 1.91 -8.62
C TYR A 443 18.63 1.93 -7.15
N ARG A 444 18.47 0.79 -6.52
CA ARG A 444 19.00 0.49 -5.19
C ARG A 444 19.76 -0.83 -5.27
N TRP A 445 20.90 -0.90 -4.60
CA TRP A 445 21.57 -2.16 -4.38
C TRP A 445 21.98 -2.31 -2.91
N VAL A 446 22.04 -3.56 -2.48
CA VAL A 446 22.41 -3.97 -1.13
C VAL A 446 23.42 -5.11 -1.25
N TRP A 447 24.58 -4.96 -0.65
CA TRP A 447 25.59 -6.01 -0.62
C TRP A 447 25.90 -6.37 0.82
N THR A 448 25.58 -7.61 1.20
CA THR A 448 25.77 -8.13 2.55
C THR A 448 26.73 -9.29 2.53
N ASN A 449 27.71 -9.29 3.43
CA ASN A 449 28.63 -10.39 3.66
C ASN A 449 28.52 -10.81 5.11
N THR A 450 28.41 -12.12 5.36
CA THR A 450 28.30 -12.67 6.72
C THR A 450 29.23 -13.86 6.92
N LEU A 451 29.75 -13.94 8.11
CA LEU A 451 30.48 -15.11 8.60
C LEU A 451 29.75 -15.62 9.84
N SER A 452 29.19 -16.81 9.75
CA SER A 452 28.42 -17.43 10.83
C SER A 452 29.15 -18.67 11.38
N PHE A 453 29.18 -18.76 12.71
CA PHE A 453 29.68 -19.94 13.41
C PHE A 453 28.60 -20.46 14.33
N SER A 454 28.27 -21.76 14.22
CA SER A 454 27.25 -22.42 15.04
C SER A 454 27.78 -23.75 15.55
N ARG A 455 27.78 -23.94 16.88
CA ARG A 455 28.24 -25.18 17.50
C ARG A 455 27.60 -25.42 18.86
N THR A 456 27.25 -26.68 19.14
CA THR A 456 26.87 -27.15 20.47
C THR A 456 28.05 -27.91 21.10
N PHE A 457 28.40 -27.55 22.34
CA PHE A 457 29.47 -28.16 23.11
C PHE A 457 28.86 -28.97 24.26
N ASN A 458 29.32 -30.18 24.44
CA ASN A 458 28.91 -31.10 25.50
C ASN A 458 27.39 -31.30 25.60
N GLU A 459 26.67 -31.10 24.49
CA GLU A 459 25.19 -31.18 24.38
C GLU A 459 24.44 -30.20 25.30
N ILE A 460 25.12 -29.28 25.99
CA ILE A 460 24.53 -28.36 26.97
C ILE A 460 24.80 -26.86 26.69
N HIS A 461 25.81 -26.55 25.88
CA HIS A 461 26.16 -25.18 25.53
C HIS A 461 25.97 -24.95 24.05
N SER A 462 24.99 -24.23 23.64
CA SER A 462 24.80 -23.78 22.24
C SER A 462 25.40 -22.39 22.05
N LEU A 463 26.20 -22.20 21.00
CA LEU A 463 26.83 -20.93 20.66
C LEU A 463 26.66 -20.67 19.18
N ASN A 464 26.02 -19.52 18.84
CA ASN A 464 25.93 -19.00 17.49
C ASN A 464 26.55 -17.60 17.46
N ILE A 465 27.50 -17.38 16.56
CA ILE A 465 28.17 -16.10 16.34
C ILE A 465 27.93 -15.71 14.87
N LEU A 466 27.52 -14.48 14.64
CA LEU A 466 27.36 -13.89 13.31
C LEU A 466 28.16 -12.59 13.27
N LEU A 467 29.06 -12.48 12.33
CA LEU A 467 29.75 -11.24 11.97
C LEU A 467 29.32 -10.85 10.56
N GLY A 468 29.13 -9.55 10.31
CA GLY A 468 28.72 -9.15 8.97
C GLY A 468 29.04 -7.71 8.62
N THR A 469 28.99 -7.45 7.31
CA THR A 469 29.05 -6.13 6.71
C THR A 469 27.89 -5.95 5.76
N GLU A 470 27.37 -4.75 5.64
CA GLU A 470 26.32 -4.38 4.70
C GLU A 470 26.67 -3.04 4.05
N ALA A 471 26.62 -3.01 2.73
CA ALA A 471 26.74 -1.79 1.94
C ALA A 471 25.46 -1.55 1.15
N ILE A 472 24.95 -0.33 1.18
CA ILE A 472 23.72 0.09 0.49
C ILE A 472 24.00 1.36 -0.31
N ARG A 473 23.51 1.41 -1.54
CA ARG A 473 23.32 2.65 -2.29
C ARG A 473 21.91 2.69 -2.83
N ASP A 474 21.28 3.86 -2.72
CA ASP A 474 19.91 4.12 -3.09
C ASP A 474 19.79 5.52 -3.71
N GLY A 475 18.67 5.82 -4.35
CA GLY A 475 18.47 7.11 -4.98
C GLY A 475 19.25 7.29 -6.28
N LEU A 476 19.75 6.21 -6.87
CA LEU A 476 20.53 6.22 -8.11
C LEU A 476 19.59 6.30 -9.34
N GLY A 477 18.96 7.44 -9.54
CA GLY A 477 18.00 7.60 -10.61
C GLY A 477 17.56 9.05 -10.81
N ARG A 478 16.47 9.23 -11.54
CA ARG A 478 15.93 10.55 -11.89
C ARG A 478 14.42 10.57 -11.88
N SER A 479 13.88 11.77 -11.65
CA SER A 479 12.50 12.14 -11.93
C SER A 479 12.46 13.10 -13.11
N LEU A 480 11.61 12.79 -14.07
CA LEU A 480 11.33 13.61 -15.24
C LEU A 480 9.84 13.95 -15.24
N ASN A 481 9.51 15.23 -15.41
CA ASN A 481 8.12 15.67 -15.45
C ASN A 481 7.97 16.75 -16.53
N ALA A 482 6.87 16.70 -17.26
CA ALA A 482 6.52 17.74 -18.21
C ALA A 482 5.01 17.97 -18.28
N ARG A 483 4.62 19.22 -18.58
CA ARG A 483 3.22 19.60 -18.78
C ARG A 483 3.10 20.55 -19.95
N ARG A 484 2.02 20.36 -20.72
CA ARG A 484 1.59 21.23 -21.80
C ARG A 484 0.11 21.52 -21.66
N TYR A 485 -0.36 22.60 -22.25
CA TYR A 485 -1.70 23.12 -22.14
C TYR A 485 -2.35 23.28 -23.51
N ASN A 486 -3.66 23.57 -23.54
CA ASN A 486 -4.44 23.93 -24.71
C ASN A 486 -4.44 22.87 -25.81
N TYR A 487 -4.85 21.65 -25.45
CA TYR A 487 -5.03 20.55 -26.40
C TYR A 487 -6.33 20.73 -27.18
N LEU A 488 -6.27 20.68 -28.52
CA LEU A 488 -7.43 20.77 -29.40
C LEU A 488 -8.33 19.54 -29.34
N PHE A 489 -7.75 18.36 -29.09
CA PHE A 489 -8.44 17.07 -29.15
C PHE A 489 -8.33 16.36 -27.80
N GLU A 490 -8.91 16.94 -26.75
CA GLU A 490 -8.79 16.42 -25.39
C GLU A 490 -9.48 15.05 -25.17
N ASP A 491 -10.35 14.61 -26.09
CA ASP A 491 -11.04 13.32 -26.04
C ASP A 491 -10.38 12.24 -26.90
N ASN A 492 -9.32 12.57 -27.64
CA ASN A 492 -8.61 11.60 -28.47
C ASN A 492 -7.30 11.17 -27.81
N THR A 493 -7.29 9.98 -27.23
CA THR A 493 -6.11 9.43 -26.54
C THR A 493 -4.86 9.28 -27.44
N ASN A 494 -5.03 9.20 -28.76
CA ASN A 494 -3.89 9.17 -29.71
C ASN A 494 -3.13 10.50 -29.77
N THR A 495 -3.73 11.59 -29.27
CA THR A 495 -3.09 12.91 -29.21
C THR A 495 -2.48 13.21 -27.83
N TYR A 496 -2.50 12.26 -26.89
CA TYR A 496 -1.95 12.43 -25.55
C TYR A 496 -0.41 12.32 -25.59
N THR A 497 0.21 13.34 -26.16
CA THR A 497 1.66 13.51 -26.18
C THR A 497 2.01 14.96 -25.88
N LEU A 498 3.18 15.22 -25.35
CA LEU A 498 3.63 16.58 -25.02
C LEU A 498 3.70 17.50 -26.25
N ASP A 499 3.98 16.94 -27.43
CA ASP A 499 4.15 17.71 -28.68
C ASP A 499 2.83 18.23 -29.24
N MET A 500 1.69 17.67 -28.82
CA MET A 500 0.35 18.09 -29.28
C MET A 500 -0.22 19.27 -28.50
N GLY A 501 0.38 19.64 -27.39
CA GLY A 501 0.00 20.81 -26.59
C GLY A 501 0.81 22.06 -26.97
N GLU A 502 0.29 23.23 -26.56
CA GLU A 502 0.96 24.49 -26.82
C GLU A 502 2.28 24.62 -26.06
N ASN A 503 3.30 25.13 -26.75
CA ASN A 503 4.59 25.45 -26.19
C ASN A 503 4.62 26.93 -25.72
N ASN A 504 3.78 27.27 -24.76
CA ASN A 504 3.61 28.61 -24.22
C ASN A 504 4.40 28.83 -22.90
N SER A 505 4.24 30.00 -22.26
CA SER A 505 4.92 30.36 -21.01
C SER A 505 4.47 29.53 -19.80
N GLN A 506 3.34 28.85 -19.87
CA GLN A 506 2.81 28.00 -18.77
C GLN A 506 3.40 26.60 -18.77
N ARG A 507 4.08 26.18 -19.88
CA ARG A 507 4.73 24.88 -19.96
C ARG A 507 5.67 24.66 -18.79
N THR A 508 5.69 23.44 -18.27
CA THR A 508 6.67 23.04 -17.27
C THR A 508 7.49 21.86 -17.75
N ASN A 509 8.77 21.88 -17.42
CA ASN A 509 9.67 20.73 -17.59
C ASN A 509 10.56 20.70 -16.36
N SER A 510 10.75 19.53 -15.79
CA SER A 510 11.71 19.33 -14.71
C SER A 510 12.45 18.02 -14.87
N SER A 511 13.71 18.03 -14.49
CA SER A 511 14.55 16.84 -14.41
C SER A 511 15.41 16.96 -13.17
N THR A 512 15.24 16.05 -12.24
CA THR A 512 15.97 16.06 -10.95
C THR A 512 16.56 14.69 -10.68
N TYR A 513 17.76 14.67 -10.07
CA TYR A 513 18.29 13.44 -9.50
C TYR A 513 17.51 13.05 -8.25
N ASN A 514 17.30 11.77 -8.05
CA ASN A 514 16.79 11.25 -6.77
C ASN A 514 17.86 11.48 -5.71
N GLY A 515 17.49 11.81 -4.49
CA GLY A 515 18.45 12.08 -3.43
C GLY A 515 19.31 10.84 -3.11
N GLU A 516 20.56 10.81 -3.58
CA GLU A 516 21.47 9.69 -3.38
C GLU A 516 21.73 9.44 -1.89
N PHE A 517 21.70 8.18 -1.50
CA PHE A 517 21.92 7.71 -0.14
C PHE A 517 22.90 6.54 -0.15
N ALA A 518 23.88 6.58 0.74
CA ALA A 518 24.79 5.46 0.97
C ALA A 518 24.87 5.13 2.47
N LEU A 519 24.87 3.83 2.76
CA LEU A 519 25.07 3.31 4.11
C LEU A 519 26.12 2.20 4.06
N PHE A 520 27.03 2.23 5.03
CA PHE A 520 27.93 1.12 5.29
C PHE A 520 27.84 0.73 6.76
N GLY A 521 27.44 -0.52 7.01
CA GLY A 521 27.26 -1.06 8.34
C GLY A 521 28.20 -2.25 8.61
N MET A 522 28.66 -2.37 9.84
CA MET A 522 29.33 -3.56 10.39
C MET A 522 28.56 -4.03 11.60
N PHE A 523 28.32 -5.32 11.72
CA PHE A 523 27.54 -5.88 12.83
C PHE A 523 28.11 -7.18 13.34
N ALA A 524 27.85 -7.43 14.61
CA ALA A 524 28.15 -8.69 15.27
C ALA A 524 26.95 -9.10 16.14
N ARG A 525 26.65 -10.38 16.18
CA ARG A 525 25.66 -11.01 17.04
C ARG A 525 26.24 -12.26 17.66
N ALA A 526 25.96 -12.48 18.94
CA ALA A 526 26.29 -13.72 19.64
C ALA A 526 25.03 -14.19 20.39
N ASP A 527 24.63 -15.43 20.13
CA ASP A 527 23.56 -16.12 20.84
C ASP A 527 24.18 -17.27 21.63
N TYR A 528 23.91 -17.33 22.93
CA TYR A 528 24.37 -18.37 23.81
C TYR A 528 23.17 -19.00 24.53
N GLY A 529 23.11 -20.33 24.49
CA GLY A 529 22.15 -21.15 25.21
C GLY A 529 22.82 -22.10 26.18
N TYR A 530 22.29 -22.20 27.40
CA TYR A 530 22.70 -23.16 28.41
C TYR A 530 21.58 -24.12 28.73
N LYS A 531 21.78 -25.42 28.46
CA LYS A 531 20.78 -26.50 28.66
C LYS A 531 19.43 -26.24 28.01
N ASP A 532 19.37 -25.46 26.91
CA ASP A 532 18.14 -24.97 26.25
C ASP A 532 17.16 -24.26 27.20
N LYS A 533 17.61 -23.85 28.39
CA LYS A 533 16.83 -23.19 29.43
C LYS A 533 17.12 -21.71 29.56
N TYR A 534 18.39 -21.35 29.56
CA TYR A 534 18.88 -19.98 29.73
C TYR A 534 19.46 -19.49 28.42
N LEU A 535 18.90 -18.45 27.89
CA LEU A 535 19.22 -17.88 26.59
C LEU A 535 19.76 -16.47 26.77
N LEU A 536 20.85 -16.12 26.06
CA LEU A 536 21.42 -14.77 26.06
C LEU A 536 21.78 -14.41 24.63
N THR A 537 21.32 -13.22 24.17
CA THR A 537 21.66 -12.66 22.87
C THR A 537 22.30 -11.28 23.06
N GLY A 538 23.44 -11.06 22.43
CA GLY A 538 24.10 -9.76 22.34
C GLY A 538 24.26 -9.35 20.88
N ILE A 539 23.93 -8.09 20.55
CA ILE A 539 24.07 -7.51 19.21
C ILE A 539 24.79 -6.17 19.33
N ILE A 540 25.69 -5.91 18.42
CA ILE A 540 26.29 -4.61 18.21
C ILE A 540 26.35 -4.32 16.72
N ARG A 541 25.91 -3.14 16.31
CA ARG A 541 26.01 -2.66 14.93
C ARG A 541 26.54 -1.23 14.92
N ARG A 542 27.40 -0.94 13.94
CA ARG A 542 27.90 0.41 13.65
C ARG A 542 27.56 0.74 12.20
N ASP A 543 26.79 1.80 11.99
CA ASP A 543 26.43 2.31 10.66
C ASP A 543 27.06 3.67 10.38
N GLY A 544 27.61 3.83 9.18
CA GLY A 544 28.00 5.10 8.60
C GLY A 544 26.99 5.50 7.51
N VAL A 545 26.40 6.69 7.61
CA VAL A 545 25.33 7.19 6.73
C VAL A 545 25.76 8.45 6.02
N SER A 546 25.66 8.48 4.67
CA SER A 546 26.15 9.60 3.84
C SER A 546 25.40 10.91 4.03
N ARG A 547 24.17 10.88 4.54
CA ARG A 547 23.31 12.08 4.75
C ARG A 547 23.74 12.93 5.95
N PHE A 548 24.54 12.37 6.85
CA PHE A 548 25.01 13.08 8.03
C PHE A 548 26.39 13.71 7.80
N SER A 549 26.65 14.81 8.48
CA SER A 549 27.95 15.49 8.49
C SER A 549 29.06 14.54 8.99
N GLU A 550 30.29 14.86 8.69
CA GLU A 550 31.44 14.01 9.00
C GLU A 550 31.52 13.61 10.48
N ASN A 551 31.23 14.54 11.40
CA ASN A 551 31.28 14.30 12.85
C ASN A 551 30.13 13.43 13.37
N ASN A 552 28.98 13.37 12.67
CA ASN A 552 27.76 12.65 13.08
C ASN A 552 27.43 11.48 12.16
N ARG A 553 28.34 11.13 11.26
CA ARG A 553 28.12 10.12 10.21
C ARG A 553 27.91 8.71 10.76
N TYR A 554 28.53 8.39 11.90
CA TYR A 554 28.54 7.07 12.47
C TYR A 554 27.66 6.96 13.71
N GLY A 555 26.75 5.96 13.72
CA GLY A 555 25.96 5.56 14.88
C GLY A 555 26.31 4.14 15.33
N VAL A 556 26.21 3.89 16.63
CA VAL A 556 26.41 2.55 17.23
C VAL A 556 25.12 2.12 17.92
N PHE A 557 24.67 0.92 17.62
CA PHE A 557 23.39 0.36 18.03
C PHE A 557 23.63 -0.95 18.81
N PRO A 558 23.87 -0.88 20.13
CA PRO A 558 24.02 -2.05 20.98
C PRO A 558 22.66 -2.59 21.40
N SER A 559 22.59 -3.92 21.60
CA SER A 559 21.43 -4.59 22.16
C SER A 559 21.84 -5.82 22.95
N ILE A 560 21.10 -6.09 24.02
CA ILE A 560 21.21 -7.31 24.82
C ILE A 560 19.82 -7.82 25.16
N SER A 561 19.64 -9.14 25.14
CA SER A 561 18.40 -9.77 25.58
C SER A 561 18.68 -11.11 26.24
N ALA A 562 17.87 -11.46 27.24
CA ALA A 562 17.92 -12.70 27.96
C ALA A 562 16.57 -13.40 27.97
N GLY A 563 16.57 -14.73 27.95
CA GLY A 563 15.39 -15.58 28.02
C GLY A 563 15.58 -16.70 29.04
N TRP A 564 14.54 -16.98 29.80
CA TRP A 564 14.49 -18.11 30.72
C TRP A 564 13.28 -18.97 30.39
N ARG A 565 13.51 -20.20 29.91
CA ARG A 565 12.46 -21.20 29.65
C ARG A 565 12.12 -21.90 30.98
N MET A 566 11.21 -21.28 31.72
CA MET A 566 10.82 -21.72 33.06
C MET A 566 10.14 -23.09 33.00
N SER A 567 9.37 -23.38 31.93
CA SER A 567 8.74 -24.69 31.70
C SER A 567 9.73 -25.88 31.68
N GLU A 568 11.00 -25.63 31.36
CA GLU A 568 12.03 -26.67 31.31
C GLU A 568 12.70 -26.92 32.67
N GLU A 569 12.34 -26.20 33.72
CA GLU A 569 12.84 -26.40 35.06
C GLU A 569 12.19 -27.60 35.74
N ALA A 570 13.00 -28.33 36.59
CA ALA A 570 12.53 -29.51 37.28
C ALA A 570 11.29 -29.23 38.20
N PHE A 571 11.22 -28.04 38.76
CA PHE A 571 10.08 -27.66 39.62
C PHE A 571 8.78 -27.43 38.83
N MET A 572 8.85 -27.25 37.51
CA MET A 572 7.68 -27.10 36.63
C MET A 572 7.20 -28.43 36.04
N GLU A 573 7.90 -29.53 36.25
CA GLU A 573 7.53 -30.83 35.72
C GLU A 573 6.09 -31.25 36.03
N PRO A 574 5.53 -30.98 37.24
CA PRO A 574 4.12 -31.29 37.52
C PRO A 574 3.10 -30.47 36.73
N SER A 575 3.50 -29.38 36.10
CA SER A 575 2.60 -28.51 35.31
C SER A 575 2.58 -28.84 33.80
N ARG A 576 3.40 -29.79 33.33
CA ARG A 576 3.50 -30.16 31.92
C ARG A 576 2.22 -30.71 31.31
N ASP A 577 1.29 -31.21 32.10
CA ASP A 577 -0.01 -31.72 31.66
C ASP A 577 -0.94 -30.63 31.11
N TRP A 578 -0.68 -29.36 31.46
CA TRP A 578 -1.52 -28.22 31.07
C TRP A 578 -0.73 -27.00 30.59
N LEU A 579 0.59 -26.99 30.71
CA LEU A 579 1.47 -25.89 30.35
C LEU A 579 2.61 -26.38 29.47
N ASP A 580 2.54 -26.14 28.17
CA ASP A 580 3.51 -26.61 27.18
C ASP A 580 4.80 -25.77 27.20
N ASP A 581 4.69 -24.44 27.23
CA ASP A 581 5.85 -23.53 27.26
C ASP A 581 5.57 -22.29 28.11
N LEU A 582 6.48 -21.99 29.03
CA LEU A 582 6.52 -20.76 29.80
C LEU A 582 7.91 -20.16 29.72
N LYS A 583 8.02 -19.01 29.06
CA LYS A 583 9.29 -18.31 28.83
C LYS A 583 9.22 -16.87 29.29
N ILE A 584 10.12 -16.48 30.17
CA ILE A 584 10.33 -15.10 30.61
C ILE A 584 11.44 -14.48 29.75
N ARG A 585 11.21 -13.29 29.25
CA ARG A 585 12.18 -12.58 28.40
C ARG A 585 12.33 -11.14 28.86
N ALA A 586 13.57 -10.65 28.80
CA ALA A 586 13.90 -9.24 29.00
C ALA A 586 14.92 -8.81 27.95
N GLY A 587 14.79 -7.59 27.44
CA GLY A 587 15.70 -7.06 26.45
C GLY A 587 15.82 -5.55 26.50
N TYR A 588 16.99 -5.06 26.17
CA TYR A 588 17.29 -3.66 25.97
C TYR A 588 18.05 -3.49 24.65
N GLY A 589 17.71 -2.47 23.88
CA GLY A 589 18.39 -2.20 22.62
C GLY A 589 18.22 -0.75 22.19
N VAL A 590 19.20 -0.29 21.42
CA VAL A 590 19.21 1.04 20.78
C VAL A 590 19.07 0.84 19.28
N THR A 591 18.12 1.54 18.67
CA THR A 591 17.94 1.62 17.20
C THR A 591 18.13 3.05 16.74
N GLY A 592 18.43 3.24 15.46
CA GLY A 592 18.50 4.57 14.85
C GLY A 592 17.12 5.25 14.86
N ASN A 593 17.12 6.59 14.89
CA ASN A 593 15.91 7.41 14.84
C ASN A 593 15.91 8.32 13.62
#